data_8371764b2feadf424f5a9afd320bc83a
#
_entry.id   8371764b2feadf424f5a9afd320bc83a
#
_cell.length_a   1.000
_cell.length_b   1.000
_cell.length_c   1.000
_cell.angle_alpha   90.00
_cell.angle_beta   90.00
_cell.angle_gamma   90.00
#
_symmetry.space_group_name_H-M   'P 1'
#
loop_
_entity.id
_entity.type
_entity.pdbx_description
1 polymer ?
#
loop_
_entity_poly.entity_id
_entity_poly.type
_entity_poly.pdbx_seq_one_letter_code
_entity_poly.pdbx_strand_id
1 'polypeptide(L)'
;TPAITAIPSDFGTYVTADTPHDYFTQRPAPRTDDDTAVQVPVLTWHQLTEEVSGSATISPETFRKQIQALSDAGCNTISLEQLRDYVYNGTPLPEKPIVLTFDDGYLSNYEDAFPVLGEYNMKATIFAIGVSIGKDTYKDTDHAMTPHFGAAEMQEMVDSGLISIQSHTYDMHQWPPFEDGNDRVRETLAQLPGESDEDYEAAVKADIQQSQQAIEPITGEKVNALSYPEGAYGTLTMDALRSQGIELTFTTQPGVNAVVQGLPQTLYSMHRITMTEDTN
;
A
#
# COMPACT_ATOMS: atom_id res chain seq x y z
N THR A 1 1.11 12.96 26.96
CA THR A 1 0.65 12.16 25.80
C THR A 1 -0.85 12.13 25.88
N PRO A 2 -1.60 12.65 24.91
CA PRO A 2 -3.04 12.46 24.91
C PRO A 2 -3.33 10.96 24.90
N ALA A 3 -4.24 10.53 25.78
CA ALA A 3 -4.66 9.14 25.82
C ALA A 3 -5.15 8.76 24.41
N ILE A 4 -4.66 7.66 23.86
CA ILE A 4 -5.16 7.09 22.62
C ILE A 4 -6.63 6.83 22.85
N THR A 5 -7.49 7.73 22.39
CA THR A 5 -8.92 7.50 22.40
C THR A 5 -9.19 6.37 21.43
N ALA A 6 -10.04 5.42 21.83
CA ALA A 6 -10.46 4.35 20.95
C ALA A 6 -10.85 4.92 19.59
N ILE A 7 -10.40 4.28 18.52
CA ILE A 7 -10.77 4.68 17.16
C ILE A 7 -12.29 4.71 17.10
N PRO A 8 -12.91 5.83 16.71
CA PRO A 8 -14.39 5.91 16.64
C PRO A 8 -14.93 4.79 15.77
N SER A 9 -16.02 4.18 16.20
CA SER A 9 -16.68 3.09 15.45
C SER A 9 -17.25 3.54 14.09
N ASP A 10 -17.42 4.84 13.91
CA ASP A 10 -17.84 5.48 12.67
C ASP A 10 -16.70 5.67 11.65
N PHE A 11 -15.49 5.25 11.98
CA PHE A 11 -14.38 5.13 11.01
C PHE A 11 -14.66 4.12 9.90
N GLY A 12 -15.76 3.53 9.98
CA GLY A 12 -16.19 2.48 9.14
C GLY A 12 -17.30 2.82 8.17
N THR A 13 -17.57 4.04 7.80
CA THR A 13 -18.50 4.31 6.69
C THR A 13 -17.69 4.45 5.39
N TYR A 14 -17.94 3.87 4.41
CA TYR A 14 -17.30 2.91 3.53
C TYR A 14 -17.38 3.24 2.07
N VAL A 15 -16.29 2.97 1.40
CA VAL A 15 -16.15 3.19 0.00
C VAL A 15 -16.31 1.86 -0.72
N THR A 16 -17.32 1.80 -1.53
CA THR A 16 -17.39 0.85 -2.66
C THR A 16 -16.88 1.57 -3.90
N ALA A 17 -16.62 0.88 -5.00
CA ALA A 17 -16.32 1.49 -6.29
C ALA A 17 -17.37 2.55 -6.71
N ASP A 18 -18.60 2.43 -6.20
CA ASP A 18 -19.72 3.35 -6.44
C ASP A 18 -19.87 4.45 -5.36
N THR A 19 -18.97 4.50 -4.36
CA THR A 19 -19.08 5.51 -3.31
C THR A 19 -18.70 6.88 -3.87
N PRO A 20 -19.55 7.92 -3.67
CA PRO A 20 -19.25 9.26 -4.16
C PRO A 20 -17.93 9.79 -3.61
N HIS A 21 -17.27 10.63 -4.38
CA HIS A 21 -15.97 11.23 -4.06
C HIS A 21 -15.93 11.96 -2.71
N ASP A 22 -17.06 12.40 -2.22
CA ASP A 22 -17.27 13.11 -0.94
C ASP A 22 -16.94 12.24 0.29
N TYR A 23 -16.87 10.90 0.14
CA TYR A 23 -16.48 10.02 1.23
C TYR A 23 -15.10 10.38 1.80
N PHE A 24 -14.18 10.77 0.94
CA PHE A 24 -12.83 11.17 1.34
C PHE A 24 -12.81 12.51 2.10
N THR A 25 -13.84 13.33 1.93
CA THR A 25 -14.03 14.58 2.68
C THR A 25 -14.62 14.34 4.07
N GLN A 26 -15.21 13.16 4.31
CA GLN A 26 -15.76 12.77 5.62
C GLN A 26 -14.74 12.10 6.54
N ARG A 27 -13.53 11.83 6.04
CA ARG A 27 -12.42 11.49 6.91
C ARG A 27 -12.29 12.62 7.94
N PRO A 28 -12.31 12.32 9.26
CA PRO A 28 -12.09 13.35 10.25
C PRO A 28 -10.82 14.09 9.88
N ALA A 29 -10.93 15.36 9.53
CA ALA A 29 -9.76 16.17 9.29
C ALA A 29 -8.87 16.03 10.52
N PRO A 30 -7.58 15.71 10.37
CA PRO A 30 -6.66 15.75 11.48
C PRO A 30 -6.83 17.12 12.13
N ARG A 31 -6.76 17.16 13.45
CA ARG A 31 -6.82 18.41 14.19
C ARG A 31 -5.69 19.30 13.68
N THR A 32 -6.04 20.26 12.84
CA THR A 32 -5.06 21.18 12.22
C THR A 32 -4.42 22.14 13.22
N ASP A 33 -4.97 22.20 14.42
CA ASP A 33 -4.49 22.96 15.57
C ASP A 33 -3.68 22.09 16.55
N ASP A 34 -3.43 20.82 16.21
CA ASP A 34 -2.59 19.94 17.02
C ASP A 34 -1.11 20.16 16.66
N ASP A 35 -0.33 20.59 17.63
CA ASP A 35 1.10 20.86 17.50
C ASP A 35 1.91 19.62 17.02
N THR A 36 1.29 18.43 17.06
CA THR A 36 1.90 17.18 16.60
C THR A 36 1.50 16.78 15.18
N ALA A 37 0.74 17.62 14.46
CA ALA A 37 0.36 17.32 13.08
C ALA A 37 1.55 17.52 12.13
N VAL A 38 1.95 16.45 11.43
CA VAL A 38 3.00 16.48 10.41
C VAL A 38 2.42 16.11 9.06
N GLN A 39 2.77 16.91 8.04
CA GLN A 39 2.37 16.62 6.66
C GLN A 39 3.30 15.56 6.07
N VAL A 40 2.74 14.44 5.65
CA VAL A 40 3.47 13.30 5.09
C VAL A 40 2.93 12.97 3.70
N PRO A 41 3.62 13.40 2.63
CA PRO A 41 3.35 12.90 1.29
C PRO A 41 3.66 11.41 1.20
N VAL A 42 2.82 10.67 0.48
CA VAL A 42 3.06 9.29 0.12
C VAL A 42 3.04 9.19 -1.40
N LEU A 43 4.17 8.79 -1.99
CA LEU A 43 4.29 8.59 -3.44
C LEU A 43 4.09 7.12 -3.78
N THR A 44 3.52 6.85 -4.95
CA THR A 44 3.33 5.47 -5.40
C THR A 44 3.72 5.29 -6.86
N TRP A 45 4.44 4.20 -7.12
CA TRP A 45 4.78 3.64 -8.43
C TRP A 45 4.23 2.22 -8.53
N HIS A 46 4.28 1.65 -9.75
CA HIS A 46 3.95 0.26 -9.99
C HIS A 46 5.10 -0.41 -10.77
N GLN A 47 4.91 -0.65 -12.07
CA GLN A 47 5.89 -1.29 -12.91
C GLN A 47 6.90 -0.29 -13.48
N LEU A 48 8.21 -0.63 -13.44
CA LEU A 48 9.22 0.04 -14.24
C LEU A 48 9.42 -0.73 -15.57
N THR A 49 9.40 -0.03 -16.71
CA THR A 49 9.56 -0.65 -18.02
C THR A 49 9.92 0.39 -19.07
N GLU A 50 10.69 0.01 -20.09
CA GLU A 50 10.95 0.87 -21.25
C GLU A 50 9.70 1.02 -22.14
N GLU A 51 8.75 0.09 -22.07
CA GLU A 51 7.47 0.14 -22.81
C GLU A 51 6.39 0.82 -21.98
N VAL A 52 6.53 2.12 -21.74
CA VAL A 52 5.62 2.89 -20.89
C VAL A 52 4.23 2.99 -21.53
N SER A 53 3.20 2.65 -20.74
CA SER A 53 1.80 2.78 -21.13
C SER A 53 0.89 3.07 -19.93
N GLY A 54 0.13 4.14 -19.99
CA GLY A 54 -0.78 4.53 -18.89
C GLY A 54 -0.06 5.02 -17.62
N SER A 55 -0.80 5.06 -16.52
CA SER A 55 -0.31 5.61 -15.24
C SER A 55 0.36 4.58 -14.32
N ALA A 56 0.26 3.29 -14.65
CA ALA A 56 0.85 2.22 -13.85
C ALA A 56 2.27 1.83 -14.32
N THR A 57 2.80 2.48 -15.34
CA THR A 57 4.14 2.20 -15.87
C THR A 57 4.98 3.47 -15.95
N ILE A 58 6.28 3.33 -15.70
CA ILE A 58 7.26 4.42 -15.75
C ILE A 58 8.59 3.87 -16.28
N SER A 59 9.36 4.67 -17.01
CA SER A 59 10.69 4.26 -17.43
C SER A 59 11.69 4.26 -16.26
N PRO A 60 12.67 3.33 -16.23
CA PRO A 60 13.73 3.35 -15.22
C PRO A 60 14.51 4.67 -15.19
N GLU A 61 14.67 5.33 -16.34
CA GLU A 61 15.33 6.63 -16.43
C GLU A 61 14.52 7.72 -15.73
N THR A 62 13.20 7.79 -15.97
CA THR A 62 12.34 8.79 -15.32
C THR A 62 12.24 8.53 -13.82
N PHE A 63 12.10 7.26 -13.41
CA PHE A 63 12.14 6.91 -11.98
C PHE A 63 13.42 7.42 -11.31
N ARG A 64 14.59 7.17 -11.90
CA ARG A 64 15.88 7.67 -11.38
C ARG A 64 15.91 9.20 -11.24
N LYS A 65 15.40 9.93 -12.23
CA LYS A 65 15.30 11.40 -12.16
C LYS A 65 14.40 11.87 -11.03
N GLN A 66 13.27 11.18 -10.81
CA GLN A 66 12.36 11.50 -9.71
C GLN A 66 13.00 11.26 -8.35
N ILE A 67 13.69 10.12 -8.16
CA ILE A 67 14.43 9.83 -6.92
C ILE A 67 15.54 10.86 -6.68
N GLN A 68 16.30 11.23 -7.72
CA GLN A 68 17.30 12.28 -7.61
C GLN A 68 16.69 13.62 -7.20
N ALA A 69 15.56 14.01 -7.79
CA ALA A 69 14.87 15.25 -7.45
C ALA A 69 14.41 15.29 -5.98
N LEU A 70 13.92 14.17 -5.45
CA LEU A 70 13.57 14.04 -4.03
C LEU A 70 14.80 14.20 -3.12
N SER A 71 15.92 13.60 -3.52
CA SER A 71 17.20 13.74 -2.81
C SER A 71 17.69 15.18 -2.81
N ASP A 72 17.69 15.82 -3.97
CA ASP A 72 18.13 17.21 -4.14
C ASP A 72 17.23 18.20 -3.37
N ALA A 73 15.96 17.88 -3.23
CA ALA A 73 15.00 18.62 -2.40
C ALA A 73 15.21 18.43 -0.89
N GLY A 74 16.08 17.50 -0.49
CA GLY A 74 16.34 17.17 0.91
C GLY A 74 15.17 16.44 1.60
N CYS A 75 14.40 15.66 0.85
CA CYS A 75 13.36 14.81 1.39
C CYS A 75 13.98 13.64 2.17
N ASN A 76 13.41 13.32 3.31
CA ASN A 76 13.82 12.18 4.12
C ASN A 76 12.80 11.07 4.02
N THR A 77 13.17 9.98 3.37
CA THR A 77 12.29 8.81 3.28
C THR A 77 12.16 8.11 4.63
N ILE A 78 10.92 7.80 5.01
CA ILE A 78 10.60 7.10 6.26
C ILE A 78 9.92 5.76 5.96
N SER A 79 10.18 4.78 6.84
CA SER A 79 9.44 3.51 6.81
C SER A 79 8.05 3.66 7.41
N LEU A 80 7.15 2.70 7.11
CA LEU A 80 5.83 2.66 7.74
C LEU A 80 5.94 2.41 9.25
N GLU A 81 6.97 1.71 9.69
CA GLU A 81 7.25 1.53 11.13
C GLU A 81 7.58 2.86 11.81
N GLN A 82 8.42 3.70 11.19
CA GLN A 82 8.71 5.04 11.72
C GLN A 82 7.45 5.91 11.77
N LEU A 83 6.59 5.82 10.76
CA LEU A 83 5.32 6.54 10.71
C LEU A 83 4.38 6.07 11.83
N ARG A 84 4.26 4.75 12.00
CA ARG A 84 3.50 4.13 13.07
C ARG A 84 4.03 4.54 14.46
N ASP A 85 5.34 4.51 14.63
CA ASP A 85 6.00 4.83 15.89
C ASP A 85 5.82 6.32 16.28
N TYR A 86 5.79 7.20 15.28
CA TYR A 86 5.41 8.59 15.49
C TYR A 86 4.00 8.72 16.08
N VAL A 87 3.04 7.97 15.54
CA VAL A 87 1.63 8.07 15.97
C VAL A 87 1.41 7.41 17.31
N TYR A 88 1.96 6.22 17.54
CA TYR A 88 1.68 5.44 18.77
C TYR A 88 2.60 5.80 19.93
N ASN A 89 3.86 6.10 19.66
CA ASN A 89 4.88 6.29 20.71
C ASN A 89 5.41 7.74 20.79
N GLY A 90 5.06 8.58 19.81
CA GLY A 90 5.50 9.97 19.77
C GLY A 90 6.96 10.16 19.33
N THR A 91 7.59 9.13 18.75
CA THR A 91 8.95 9.23 18.22
C THR A 91 8.99 10.25 17.08
N PRO A 92 9.84 11.31 17.17
CA PRO A 92 9.85 12.34 16.16
C PRO A 92 10.21 11.83 14.76
N LEU A 93 9.54 12.35 13.74
CA LEU A 93 9.92 12.16 12.33
C LEU A 93 11.05 13.13 11.93
N PRO A 94 11.87 12.79 10.93
CA PRO A 94 12.85 13.72 10.37
C PRO A 94 12.15 14.92 9.70
N GLU A 95 12.91 15.95 9.38
CA GLU A 95 12.40 17.05 8.55
C GLU A 95 12.03 16.56 7.14
N LYS A 96 11.01 17.17 6.52
CA LYS A 96 10.50 16.81 5.18
C LYS A 96 10.30 15.29 5.01
N PRO A 97 9.52 14.63 5.91
CA PRO A 97 9.30 13.20 5.85
C PRO A 97 8.44 12.85 4.63
N ILE A 98 8.82 11.79 3.92
CA ILE A 98 8.10 11.28 2.77
C ILE A 98 8.09 9.75 2.79
N VAL A 99 6.98 9.14 2.37
CA VAL A 99 6.87 7.69 2.19
C VAL A 99 6.89 7.35 0.71
N LEU A 100 7.74 6.42 0.31
CA LEU A 100 7.77 5.87 -1.04
C LEU A 100 7.10 4.50 -1.04
N THR A 101 6.20 4.27 -1.99
CA THR A 101 5.47 3.00 -2.10
C THR A 101 5.47 2.47 -3.52
N PHE A 102 5.38 1.15 -3.67
CA PHE A 102 5.13 0.47 -4.93
C PHE A 102 3.98 -0.51 -4.72
N ASP A 103 3.13 -0.66 -5.73
CA ASP A 103 2.07 -1.67 -5.71
C ASP A 103 2.42 -2.85 -6.62
N ASP A 104 1.68 -3.94 -6.47
CA ASP A 104 1.68 -5.20 -7.21
C ASP A 104 2.87 -6.13 -6.92
N GLY A 105 4.08 -5.62 -6.74
CA GLY A 105 5.25 -6.46 -6.47
C GLY A 105 5.94 -6.98 -7.73
N TYR A 106 5.99 -6.16 -8.79
CA TYR A 106 6.67 -6.52 -10.04
C TYR A 106 8.16 -6.79 -9.86
N LEU A 107 8.73 -7.69 -10.64
CA LEU A 107 10.16 -8.00 -10.62
C LEU A 107 11.02 -6.75 -10.90
N SER A 108 10.53 -5.80 -11.70
CA SER A 108 11.21 -4.53 -11.96
C SER A 108 11.37 -3.63 -10.73
N ASN A 109 10.59 -3.85 -9.67
CA ASN A 109 10.82 -3.15 -8.40
C ASN A 109 12.13 -3.60 -7.75
N TYR A 110 12.52 -4.87 -7.94
CA TYR A 110 13.81 -5.38 -7.50
C TYR A 110 14.92 -5.05 -8.50
N GLU A 111 14.73 -5.31 -9.79
CA GLU A 111 15.81 -5.20 -10.80
C GLU A 111 16.17 -3.74 -11.10
N ASP A 112 15.19 -2.84 -11.15
CA ASP A 112 15.35 -1.45 -11.59
C ASP A 112 15.23 -0.44 -10.45
N ALA A 113 14.21 -0.56 -9.59
CA ALA A 113 13.96 0.44 -8.55
C ALA A 113 14.88 0.27 -7.33
N PHE A 114 15.04 -0.95 -6.82
CA PHE A 114 15.82 -1.20 -5.61
C PHE A 114 17.29 -0.75 -5.70
N PRO A 115 18.04 -0.98 -6.81
CA PRO A 115 19.39 -0.44 -6.95
C PRO A 115 19.46 1.08 -6.87
N VAL A 116 18.51 1.77 -7.50
CA VAL A 116 18.42 3.24 -7.46
C VAL A 116 18.14 3.72 -6.03
N LEU A 117 17.18 3.10 -5.33
CA LEU A 117 16.90 3.42 -3.94
C LEU A 117 18.14 3.22 -3.05
N GLY A 118 18.92 2.17 -3.32
CA GLY A 118 20.18 1.90 -2.63
C GLY A 118 21.23 2.99 -2.84
N GLU A 119 21.40 3.47 -4.08
CA GLU A 119 22.33 4.55 -4.41
C GLU A 119 22.02 5.84 -3.63
N TYR A 120 20.75 6.16 -3.44
CA TYR A 120 20.29 7.36 -2.73
C TYR A 120 20.00 7.10 -1.24
N ASN A 121 20.22 5.87 -0.75
CA ASN A 121 19.87 5.44 0.62
C ASN A 121 18.44 5.81 1.02
N MET A 122 17.49 5.53 0.11
CA MET A 122 16.07 5.82 0.29
C MET A 122 15.28 4.58 0.65
N LYS A 123 14.42 4.71 1.65
CA LYS A 123 13.49 3.66 2.09
C LYS A 123 12.24 3.65 1.24
N ALA A 124 11.67 2.45 1.03
CA ALA A 124 10.36 2.27 0.39
C ALA A 124 9.61 1.07 0.97
N THR A 125 8.31 1.03 0.72
CA THR A 125 7.45 -0.11 1.00
C THR A 125 6.87 -0.64 -0.30
N ILE A 126 6.90 -1.96 -0.51
CA ILE A 126 6.27 -2.60 -1.67
C ILE A 126 5.08 -3.41 -1.18
N PHE A 127 3.91 -3.12 -1.72
CA PHE A 127 2.68 -3.86 -1.48
C PHE A 127 2.54 -4.95 -2.52
N ALA A 128 2.82 -6.20 -2.13
CA ALA A 128 2.83 -7.34 -3.04
C ALA A 128 1.47 -8.06 -3.09
N ILE A 129 1.07 -8.47 -4.29
CA ILE A 129 -0.05 -9.40 -4.49
C ILE A 129 0.44 -10.80 -4.12
N GLY A 130 -0.10 -11.38 -3.05
CA GLY A 130 0.44 -12.60 -2.47
C GLY A 130 0.47 -13.79 -3.42
N VAL A 131 -0.60 -14.02 -4.19
CA VAL A 131 -0.70 -15.12 -5.15
C VAL A 131 0.25 -14.98 -6.34
N SER A 132 0.76 -13.78 -6.60
CA SER A 132 1.67 -13.49 -7.72
C SER A 132 3.15 -13.60 -7.36
N ILE A 133 3.52 -13.75 -6.09
CA ILE A 133 4.91 -13.83 -5.64
C ILE A 133 5.66 -14.95 -6.39
N GLY A 134 6.74 -14.56 -7.10
CA GLY A 134 7.60 -15.47 -7.85
C GLY A 134 7.00 -16.04 -9.14
N LYS A 135 5.93 -15.41 -9.66
CA LYS A 135 5.26 -15.89 -10.87
C LYS A 135 5.47 -14.97 -12.06
N ASP A 136 5.48 -15.56 -13.23
CA ASP A 136 5.45 -14.95 -14.56
C ASP A 136 4.19 -15.37 -15.36
N THR A 137 3.33 -16.17 -14.73
CA THR A 137 2.02 -16.58 -15.22
C THR A 137 0.95 -16.26 -14.19
N TYR A 138 -0.26 -15.99 -14.66
CA TYR A 138 -1.40 -15.69 -13.80
C TYR A 138 -1.81 -16.92 -12.99
N LYS A 139 -1.60 -16.88 -11.69
CA LYS A 139 -1.87 -18.00 -10.76
C LYS A 139 -1.22 -19.30 -11.28
N ASP A 140 -2.00 -20.38 -11.37
CA ASP A 140 -1.58 -21.68 -11.89
C ASP A 140 -2.12 -21.94 -13.32
N THR A 141 -2.23 -20.88 -14.13
CA THR A 141 -2.67 -20.94 -15.53
C THR A 141 -1.51 -20.80 -16.50
N ASP A 142 -1.76 -20.97 -17.81
CA ASP A 142 -0.79 -20.73 -18.88
C ASP A 142 -0.80 -19.26 -19.37
N HIS A 143 -1.58 -18.38 -18.74
CA HIS A 143 -1.63 -16.96 -19.11
C HIS A 143 -0.38 -16.24 -18.63
N ALA A 144 0.46 -15.83 -19.57
CA ALA A 144 1.65 -15.03 -19.25
C ALA A 144 1.23 -13.67 -18.65
N MET A 145 1.95 -13.24 -17.63
CA MET A 145 1.82 -11.92 -17.03
C MET A 145 3.19 -11.28 -16.82
N THR A 146 3.22 -9.99 -16.49
CA THR A 146 4.45 -9.32 -16.06
C THR A 146 5.04 -10.05 -14.85
N PRO A 147 6.35 -10.39 -14.89
CA PRO A 147 6.99 -11.13 -13.80
C PRO A 147 6.93 -10.37 -12.45
N HIS A 148 6.71 -11.11 -11.39
CA HIS A 148 6.74 -10.63 -10.00
C HIS A 148 7.96 -11.21 -9.28
N PHE A 149 8.53 -10.44 -8.36
CA PHE A 149 9.67 -10.91 -7.58
C PHE A 149 9.30 -12.10 -6.68
N GLY A 150 10.28 -12.95 -6.43
CA GLY A 150 10.12 -14.14 -5.59
C GLY A 150 10.72 -13.97 -4.19
N ALA A 151 10.80 -15.10 -3.47
CA ALA A 151 11.26 -15.11 -2.08
C ALA A 151 12.72 -14.65 -1.92
N ALA A 152 13.60 -14.96 -2.87
CA ALA A 152 15.01 -14.57 -2.80
C ALA A 152 15.18 -13.05 -2.92
N GLU A 153 14.49 -12.45 -3.87
CA GLU A 153 14.50 -11.01 -4.10
C GLU A 153 13.88 -10.27 -2.90
N MET A 154 12.77 -10.80 -2.36
CA MET A 154 12.14 -10.25 -1.14
C MET A 154 13.11 -10.22 0.03
N GLN A 155 13.79 -11.34 0.28
CA GLN A 155 14.76 -11.46 1.39
C GLN A 155 15.91 -10.47 1.22
N GLU A 156 16.49 -10.35 0.01
CA GLU A 156 17.59 -9.42 -0.26
C GLU A 156 17.16 -7.97 -0.04
N MET A 157 15.98 -7.59 -0.54
CA MET A 157 15.44 -6.26 -0.36
C MET A 157 15.23 -5.91 1.13
N VAL A 158 14.66 -6.82 1.90
CA VAL A 158 14.40 -6.60 3.34
C VAL A 158 15.69 -6.60 4.14
N ASP A 159 16.64 -7.51 3.85
CA ASP A 159 17.94 -7.59 4.53
C ASP A 159 18.77 -6.30 4.33
N SER A 160 18.54 -5.55 3.27
CA SER A 160 19.16 -4.24 3.06
C SER A 160 18.76 -3.19 4.10
N GLY A 161 17.62 -3.36 4.78
CA GLY A 161 17.03 -2.40 5.69
C GLY A 161 16.39 -1.18 5.02
N LEU A 162 16.31 -1.18 3.68
CA LEU A 162 15.68 -0.11 2.90
C LEU A 162 14.24 -0.40 2.51
N ILE A 163 13.92 -1.67 2.27
CA ILE A 163 12.61 -2.09 1.75
C ILE A 163 11.84 -2.90 2.78
N SER A 164 10.56 -2.59 2.94
CA SER A 164 9.58 -3.42 3.64
C SER A 164 8.57 -3.97 2.63
N ILE A 165 8.18 -5.22 2.80
CA ILE A 165 7.18 -5.87 1.93
C ILE A 165 5.87 -6.01 2.72
N GLN A 166 4.79 -5.47 2.18
CA GLN A 166 3.48 -5.42 2.81
C GLN A 166 2.40 -5.96 1.85
N SER A 167 1.14 -5.97 2.25
CA SER A 167 0.07 -6.62 1.50
C SER A 167 -0.60 -5.70 0.47
N HIS A 168 -0.76 -6.21 -0.77
CA HIS A 168 -1.73 -5.73 -1.75
C HIS A 168 -2.85 -6.74 -1.96
N THR A 169 -3.31 -7.39 -0.88
CA THR A 169 -4.13 -8.60 -0.81
C THR A 169 -3.38 -9.86 -1.21
N TYR A 170 -3.94 -11.03 -0.88
CA TYR A 170 -3.42 -12.29 -1.40
C TYR A 170 -3.95 -12.56 -2.82
N ASP A 171 -5.30 -12.57 -2.99
CA ASP A 171 -5.99 -12.85 -4.26
C ASP A 171 -7.28 -12.01 -4.44
N MET A 172 -7.32 -10.79 -3.90
CA MET A 172 -8.44 -9.84 -4.09
C MET A 172 -8.07 -8.68 -5.02
N HIS A 173 -7.17 -8.94 -5.99
CA HIS A 173 -6.86 -8.09 -7.13
C HIS A 173 -6.86 -8.95 -8.39
N GLN A 174 -7.97 -9.67 -8.60
CA GLN A 174 -8.13 -10.62 -9.69
C GLN A 174 -8.31 -9.90 -11.03
N TRP A 175 -7.81 -10.54 -12.11
CA TRP A 175 -7.93 -10.04 -13.47
C TRP A 175 -9.01 -10.80 -14.23
N PRO A 176 -10.21 -10.20 -14.45
CA PRO A 176 -11.36 -10.89 -15.03
C PRO A 176 -11.08 -11.67 -16.31
N PRO A 177 -10.26 -11.17 -17.28
CA PRO A 177 -9.96 -11.91 -18.50
C PRO A 177 -9.27 -13.27 -18.28
N PHE A 178 -8.68 -13.50 -17.11
CA PHE A 178 -7.96 -14.74 -16.77
C PHE A 178 -8.67 -15.58 -15.69
N GLU A 179 -9.86 -15.17 -15.28
CA GLU A 179 -10.70 -15.86 -14.28
C GLU A 179 -11.81 -16.69 -14.94
N ASP A 180 -11.45 -17.52 -15.92
CA ASP A 180 -12.40 -18.33 -16.69
C ASP A 180 -13.29 -19.21 -15.77
N GLY A 181 -14.62 -19.06 -15.92
CA GLY A 181 -15.59 -19.81 -15.13
C GLY A 181 -15.82 -19.29 -13.71
N ASN A 182 -15.14 -18.22 -13.31
CA ASN A 182 -15.39 -17.52 -12.05
C ASN A 182 -16.41 -16.39 -12.30
N ASP A 183 -17.63 -16.56 -11.82
CA ASP A 183 -18.71 -15.56 -11.91
C ASP A 183 -18.69 -14.55 -10.73
N ARG A 184 -17.75 -14.69 -9.79
CA ARG A 184 -17.57 -13.87 -8.60
C ARG A 184 -16.15 -13.33 -8.47
N VAL A 185 -15.64 -12.78 -9.55
CA VAL A 185 -14.29 -12.20 -9.61
C VAL A 185 -14.16 -11.03 -8.61
N ARG A 186 -13.10 -11.04 -7.83
CA ARG A 186 -12.74 -9.98 -6.88
C ARG A 186 -11.59 -9.14 -7.43
N GLU A 187 -11.92 -8.11 -8.16
CA GLU A 187 -10.93 -7.14 -8.66
C GLU A 187 -10.44 -6.21 -7.55
N THR A 188 -11.24 -6.07 -6.49
CA THR A 188 -10.98 -5.15 -5.36
C THR A 188 -11.47 -5.74 -4.05
N LEU A 189 -11.18 -5.05 -2.95
CA LEU A 189 -11.72 -5.36 -1.62
C LEU A 189 -13.17 -4.93 -1.41
N ALA A 190 -13.87 -4.44 -2.43
CA ALA A 190 -15.28 -4.14 -2.30
C ALA A 190 -16.12 -5.41 -2.13
N GLN A 191 -17.19 -5.29 -1.36
CA GLN A 191 -18.15 -6.39 -1.18
C GLN A 191 -18.85 -6.71 -2.51
N LEU A 192 -18.94 -7.99 -2.85
CA LEU A 192 -19.58 -8.42 -4.10
C LEU A 192 -21.09 -8.26 -4.05
N PRO A 193 -21.76 -8.01 -5.19
CA PRO A 193 -23.21 -7.94 -5.24
C PRO A 193 -23.85 -9.21 -4.67
N GLY A 194 -24.77 -9.03 -3.72
CA GLY A 194 -25.49 -10.14 -3.09
C GLY A 194 -24.69 -10.99 -2.10
N GLU A 195 -23.47 -10.60 -1.78
CA GLU A 195 -22.67 -11.22 -0.72
C GLU A 195 -23.20 -10.78 0.65
N SER A 196 -23.30 -11.72 1.59
CA SER A 196 -23.63 -11.36 2.98
C SER A 196 -22.45 -10.67 3.67
N ASP A 197 -22.73 -9.85 4.67
CA ASP A 197 -21.70 -9.20 5.47
C ASP A 197 -20.76 -10.21 6.13
N GLU A 198 -21.32 -11.32 6.62
CA GLU A 198 -20.56 -12.41 7.26
C GLU A 198 -19.61 -13.10 6.27
N ASP A 199 -20.10 -13.43 5.06
CA ASP A 199 -19.26 -14.04 4.02
C ASP A 199 -18.15 -13.10 3.54
N TYR A 200 -18.49 -11.82 3.39
CA TYR A 200 -17.54 -10.78 3.01
C TYR A 200 -16.43 -10.61 4.04
N GLU A 201 -16.78 -10.43 5.32
CA GLU A 201 -15.78 -10.32 6.39
C GLU A 201 -14.91 -11.57 6.48
N ALA A 202 -15.49 -12.76 6.35
CA ALA A 202 -14.75 -14.01 6.37
C ALA A 202 -13.76 -14.09 5.20
N ALA A 203 -14.18 -13.67 4.00
CA ALA A 203 -13.34 -13.67 2.80
C ALA A 203 -12.15 -12.70 2.96
N VAL A 204 -12.38 -11.46 3.42
CA VAL A 204 -11.31 -10.48 3.64
C VAL A 204 -10.32 -10.98 4.71
N LYS A 205 -10.82 -11.51 5.83
CA LYS A 205 -9.95 -12.05 6.89
C LYS A 205 -9.09 -13.21 6.39
N ALA A 206 -9.68 -14.12 5.62
CA ALA A 206 -8.96 -15.27 5.05
C ALA A 206 -7.88 -14.82 4.05
N ASP A 207 -8.17 -13.85 3.20
CA ASP A 207 -7.22 -13.30 2.23
C ASP A 207 -6.01 -12.65 2.92
N ILE A 208 -6.25 -11.83 3.93
CA ILE A 208 -5.17 -11.19 4.70
C ILE A 208 -4.31 -12.23 5.42
N GLN A 209 -4.92 -13.26 6.01
CA GLN A 209 -4.15 -14.35 6.62
C GLN A 209 -3.28 -15.09 5.62
N GLN A 210 -3.77 -15.32 4.41
CA GLN A 210 -2.97 -15.92 3.33
C GLN A 210 -1.82 -15.00 2.90
N SER A 211 -2.06 -13.70 2.79
CA SER A 211 -1.02 -12.71 2.51
C SER A 211 0.07 -12.71 3.59
N GLN A 212 -0.32 -12.73 4.87
CA GLN A 212 0.63 -12.85 5.99
C GLN A 212 1.44 -14.14 5.93
N GLN A 213 0.79 -15.27 5.63
CA GLN A 213 1.48 -16.56 5.47
C GLN A 213 2.43 -16.61 4.28
N ALA A 214 2.17 -15.86 3.22
CA ALA A 214 3.03 -15.77 2.05
C ALA A 214 4.24 -14.86 2.28
N ILE A 215 4.12 -13.79 3.06
CA ILE A 215 5.13 -12.74 3.19
C ILE A 215 5.97 -12.89 4.47
N GLU A 216 5.33 -13.02 5.64
CA GLU A 216 6.03 -12.98 6.94
C GLU A 216 7.12 -14.06 7.11
N PRO A 217 6.96 -15.31 6.67
CA PRO A 217 8.01 -16.31 6.81
C PRO A 217 9.27 -16.02 6.00
N ILE A 218 9.15 -15.25 4.91
CA ILE A 218 10.25 -14.86 4.03
C ILE A 218 10.98 -13.66 4.62
N THR A 219 10.22 -12.64 4.98
CA THR A 219 10.78 -11.33 5.38
C THR A 219 11.18 -11.27 6.85
N GLY A 220 10.59 -12.11 7.70
CA GLY A 220 10.69 -12.00 9.15
C GLY A 220 9.95 -10.80 9.75
N GLU A 221 9.30 -9.98 8.92
CA GLU A 221 8.54 -8.79 9.32
C GLU A 221 7.04 -9.10 9.38
N LYS A 222 6.31 -8.31 10.18
CA LYS A 222 4.85 -8.39 10.23
C LYS A 222 4.21 -7.67 9.05
N VAL A 223 3.20 -8.28 8.46
CA VAL A 223 2.31 -7.63 7.51
C VAL A 223 1.24 -6.89 8.32
N ASN A 224 1.43 -5.60 8.49
CA ASN A 224 0.55 -4.70 9.24
C ASN A 224 0.07 -3.50 8.43
N ALA A 225 0.38 -3.45 7.14
CA ALA A 225 -0.07 -2.44 6.21
C ALA A 225 -0.65 -3.04 4.94
N LEU A 226 -1.61 -2.34 4.34
CA LEU A 226 -2.29 -2.76 3.12
C LEU A 226 -2.54 -1.58 2.19
N SER A 227 -2.22 -1.75 0.91
CA SER A 227 -2.72 -0.90 -0.16
C SER A 227 -3.98 -1.52 -0.76
N TYR A 228 -5.05 -0.73 -0.88
CA TYR A 228 -6.30 -1.22 -1.47
C TYR A 228 -6.17 -1.32 -2.99
N PRO A 229 -6.40 -2.50 -3.61
CA PRO A 229 -6.54 -2.64 -5.06
C PRO A 229 -7.53 -1.62 -5.63
N GLU A 230 -7.13 -0.87 -6.65
CA GLU A 230 -7.92 0.22 -7.25
C GLU A 230 -8.35 1.31 -6.24
N GLY A 231 -7.84 1.29 -5.03
CA GLY A 231 -8.24 2.17 -3.93
C GLY A 231 -9.64 1.86 -3.37
N ALA A 232 -10.26 0.75 -3.76
CA ALA A 232 -11.63 0.39 -3.41
C ALA A 232 -11.70 -0.60 -2.25
N TYR A 233 -12.64 -0.39 -1.34
CA TYR A 233 -12.92 -1.25 -0.20
C TYR A 233 -14.38 -1.10 0.24
N GLY A 234 -14.89 -2.05 1.01
CA GLY A 234 -16.30 -2.08 1.45
C GLY A 234 -16.49 -1.60 2.88
N THR A 235 -17.74 -1.65 3.29
CA THR A 235 -18.25 -1.15 4.57
C THR A 235 -17.57 -1.79 5.78
N LEU A 236 -17.37 -3.10 5.73
CA LEU A 236 -16.85 -3.88 6.84
C LEU A 236 -15.34 -4.14 6.71
N THR A 237 -14.71 -3.64 5.64
CA THR A 237 -13.31 -3.92 5.32
C THR A 237 -12.39 -3.49 6.46
N MET A 238 -12.60 -2.30 7.00
CA MET A 238 -11.71 -1.74 8.03
C MET A 238 -11.70 -2.60 9.29
N ASP A 239 -12.87 -3.04 9.77
CA ASP A 239 -12.95 -3.86 10.97
C ASP A 239 -12.35 -5.26 10.73
N ALA A 240 -12.58 -5.85 9.54
CA ALA A 240 -11.96 -7.09 9.15
C ALA A 240 -10.42 -6.98 9.12
N LEU A 241 -9.87 -5.95 8.49
CA LEU A 241 -8.42 -5.69 8.40
C LEU A 241 -7.81 -5.49 9.80
N ARG A 242 -8.43 -4.66 10.63
CA ARG A 242 -7.95 -4.39 12.00
C ARG A 242 -7.94 -5.65 12.85
N SER A 243 -8.92 -6.52 12.69
CA SER A 243 -8.97 -7.81 13.39
C SER A 243 -7.81 -8.75 13.00
N GLN A 244 -7.17 -8.50 11.86
CA GLN A 244 -5.99 -9.23 11.37
C GLN A 244 -4.67 -8.47 11.63
N GLY A 245 -4.70 -7.38 12.39
CA GLY A 245 -3.51 -6.62 12.77
C GLY A 245 -3.03 -5.61 11.73
N ILE A 246 -3.85 -5.27 10.74
CA ILE A 246 -3.55 -4.19 9.80
C ILE A 246 -3.77 -2.85 10.52
N GLU A 247 -2.74 -2.03 10.55
CA GLU A 247 -2.70 -0.74 11.26
C GLU A 247 -2.58 0.46 10.32
N LEU A 248 -2.13 0.25 9.06
CA LEU A 248 -1.98 1.27 8.04
C LEU A 248 -2.69 0.82 6.77
N THR A 249 -3.43 1.73 6.14
CA THR A 249 -4.02 1.43 4.82
C THR A 249 -3.88 2.62 3.87
N PHE A 250 -3.77 2.31 2.57
CA PHE A 250 -3.50 3.28 1.52
C PHE A 250 -4.52 3.18 0.39
N THR A 251 -4.93 4.34 -0.12
CA THR A 251 -5.85 4.46 -1.25
C THR A 251 -5.13 4.95 -2.50
N THR A 252 -5.86 5.11 -3.60
CA THR A 252 -5.40 5.76 -4.83
C THR A 252 -5.79 7.25 -4.88
N GLN A 253 -6.45 7.76 -3.84
CA GLN A 253 -6.87 9.17 -3.81
C GLN A 253 -5.67 10.09 -3.67
N PRO A 254 -5.53 11.11 -4.55
CA PRO A 254 -4.43 12.05 -4.48
C PRO A 254 -4.54 12.96 -3.26
N GLY A 255 -3.40 13.24 -2.63
CA GLY A 255 -3.35 14.15 -1.50
C GLY A 255 -2.13 13.97 -0.61
N VAL A 256 -1.99 14.87 0.35
CA VAL A 256 -0.99 14.81 1.41
C VAL A 256 -1.69 14.50 2.72
N ASN A 257 -1.05 13.69 3.56
CA ASN A 257 -1.63 13.23 4.81
C ASN A 257 -1.12 14.07 5.98
N ALA A 258 -2.03 14.57 6.79
CA ALA A 258 -1.68 15.08 8.10
C ALA A 258 -1.73 13.94 9.12
N VAL A 259 -0.59 13.56 9.65
CA VAL A 259 -0.42 12.48 10.62
C VAL A 259 -0.22 13.08 12.00
N VAL A 260 -0.95 12.56 13.00
CA VAL A 260 -1.03 13.18 14.33
C VAL A 260 -0.70 12.16 15.41
N GLN A 261 0.16 12.54 16.36
CA GLN A 261 0.48 11.70 17.50
C GLN A 261 -0.77 11.37 18.34
N GLY A 262 -0.92 10.10 18.73
CA GLY A 262 -2.04 9.63 19.52
C GLY A 262 -3.36 9.50 18.72
N LEU A 263 -3.34 9.69 17.40
CA LEU A 263 -4.50 9.54 16.50
C LEU A 263 -4.26 8.45 15.45
N PRO A 264 -4.36 7.15 15.81
CA PRO A 264 -4.12 6.03 14.88
C PRO A 264 -4.97 6.09 13.60
N GLN A 265 -6.18 6.68 13.68
CA GLN A 265 -7.04 6.87 12.52
C GLN A 265 -6.38 7.66 11.38
N THR A 266 -5.34 8.45 11.65
CA THR A 266 -4.61 9.17 10.61
C THR A 266 -3.75 8.26 9.72
N LEU A 267 -3.58 6.99 10.11
CA LEU A 267 -2.85 5.96 9.36
C LEU A 267 -3.77 5.13 8.44
N TYR A 268 -5.09 5.32 8.50
CA TYR A 268 -6.02 4.57 7.66
C TYR A 268 -6.46 5.39 6.45
N SER A 269 -6.63 4.69 5.32
CA SER A 269 -7.04 5.26 4.04
C SER A 269 -6.18 6.46 3.62
N MET A 270 -4.87 6.32 3.79
CA MET A 270 -3.91 7.37 3.46
C MET A 270 -3.94 7.67 1.97
N HIS A 271 -3.91 8.94 1.64
CA HIS A 271 -3.84 9.44 0.27
C HIS A 271 -2.45 9.21 -0.32
N ARG A 272 -2.37 8.97 -1.63
CA ARG A 272 -1.11 8.81 -2.34
C ARG A 272 -1.07 9.64 -3.61
N ILE A 273 0.10 10.06 -4.00
CA ILE A 273 0.38 10.75 -5.25
C ILE A 273 0.96 9.71 -6.20
N THR A 274 0.22 9.37 -7.24
CA THR A 274 0.71 8.48 -8.29
C THR A 274 1.77 9.18 -9.12
N MET A 275 2.95 8.58 -9.19
CA MET A 275 4.07 9.05 -9.97
C MET A 275 4.02 8.44 -11.35
N THR A 276 4.04 9.26 -12.37
CA THR A 276 3.92 8.86 -13.77
C THR A 276 5.12 9.32 -14.58
N GLU A 277 5.22 8.88 -15.82
CA GLU A 277 6.27 9.32 -16.76
C GLU A 277 6.31 10.85 -16.92
N ASP A 278 5.17 11.51 -16.83
CA ASP A 278 5.03 12.96 -16.99
C ASP A 278 5.18 13.75 -15.66
N THR A 279 5.35 13.06 -14.53
CA THR A 279 5.52 13.73 -13.22
C THR A 279 6.95 14.26 -13.08
N ASN A 280 7.09 15.60 -12.90
CA ASN A 280 8.36 16.30 -12.74
C ASN A 280 8.59 16.74 -11.30
#